data_99ab64702b49e362a59818465b8725b2
#
_entry.id   99ab64702b49e362a59818465b8725b2
#
_cell.length_a   1.000
_cell.length_b   1.000
_cell.length_c   1.000
_cell.angle_alpha   90.00
_cell.angle_beta   90.00
_cell.angle_gamma   90.00
#
_symmetry.space_group_name_H-M   'P 1'
#
loop_
_entity.id
_entity.type
_entity.pdbx_description
1 polymer ?
#
loop_
_entity_poly.entity_id
_entity_poly.type
_entity_poly.pdbx_seq_one_letter_code
_entity_poly.pdbx_strand_id
1 'polypeptide(L)'
;MSVTRREFMQTGAMVMAAANVGPGGQAGGGAQAVKALVFDTFGTVVDWRSSVAREVDALAKRQGVTIDGAKFADAWRAGYGPSMNRVRSGELPWTKLDALHRMTLDKLLIDFKFTGLSEEEKDTMNRAWHRLTPWPDAVGGLAQLKKKFIIAPLSNGNISLMTDLA
;
A
#
# COMPACT_ATOMS: atom_id res chain seq x y z
N MET A 1 11.43 -14.30 -8.95
CA MET A 1 10.14 -15.01 -8.87
C MET A 1 9.06 -13.97 -8.63
N SER A 2 8.05 -13.89 -9.49
CA SER A 2 6.92 -12.99 -9.31
C SER A 2 6.01 -13.57 -8.22
N VAL A 3 5.84 -12.86 -7.12
CA VAL A 3 4.87 -13.24 -6.08
C VAL A 3 3.48 -12.98 -6.65
N THR A 4 2.66 -14.02 -6.72
CA THR A 4 1.29 -13.89 -7.21
C THR A 4 0.39 -13.28 -6.13
N ARG A 5 -0.72 -12.62 -6.53
CA ARG A 5 -1.74 -12.11 -5.61
C ARG A 5 -2.22 -13.18 -4.61
N ARG A 6 -2.27 -14.44 -5.04
CA ARG A 6 -2.72 -15.57 -4.20
C ARG A 6 -1.71 -15.87 -3.08
N GLU A 7 -0.41 -15.80 -3.37
CA GLU A 7 0.66 -16.00 -2.36
C GLU A 7 0.70 -14.83 -1.37
N PHE A 8 0.45 -13.60 -1.84
CA PHE A 8 0.34 -12.43 -0.98
C PHE A 8 -0.87 -12.49 -0.04
N MET A 9 -2.03 -12.95 -0.53
CA MET A 9 -3.26 -13.13 0.26
C MET A 9 -3.14 -14.21 1.34
N GLN A 10 -2.27 -15.21 1.15
CA GLN A 10 -2.02 -16.25 2.15
C GLN A 10 -1.13 -15.77 3.30
N THR A 11 -0.40 -14.66 3.15
CA THR A 11 0.53 -14.16 4.14
C THR A 11 0.03 -13.01 5.02
N GLY A 12 -1.23 -12.58 4.90
CA GLY A 12 -1.69 -11.56 5.84
C GLY A 12 -2.84 -10.64 5.47
N ALA A 13 -3.59 -10.88 4.42
CA ALA A 13 -4.80 -10.11 4.13
C ALA A 13 -5.99 -10.69 4.91
N MET A 14 -6.26 -10.16 6.10
CA MET A 14 -7.46 -10.45 6.85
C MET A 14 -8.62 -9.68 6.23
N VAL A 15 -9.49 -10.36 5.48
CA VAL A 15 -10.78 -9.80 5.07
C VAL A 15 -11.66 -9.78 6.30
N MET A 16 -11.79 -8.63 6.94
CA MET A 16 -12.78 -8.44 7.99
C MET A 16 -14.15 -8.21 7.35
N ALA A 17 -14.98 -9.28 7.28
CA ALA A 17 -16.41 -9.13 7.20
C ALA A 17 -16.89 -8.73 8.61
N ALA A 18 -17.27 -7.47 8.82
CA ALA A 18 -17.90 -7.05 10.06
C ALA A 18 -19.33 -7.56 10.07
N ALA A 19 -19.53 -8.80 10.59
CA ALA A 19 -20.82 -9.27 11.03
C ALA A 19 -21.03 -8.74 12.46
N ASN A 20 -22.02 -7.89 12.65
CA ASN A 20 -22.46 -7.43 13.96
C ASN A 20 -23.20 -8.59 14.65
N VAL A 21 -22.50 -9.40 15.43
CA VAL A 21 -23.08 -10.47 16.26
C VAL A 21 -23.11 -9.97 17.71
N GLY A 22 -24.23 -9.34 18.08
CA GLY A 22 -24.55 -9.10 19.48
C GLY A 22 -25.02 -10.40 20.13
N PRO A 23 -24.73 -10.66 21.43
CA PRO A 23 -25.19 -11.85 22.12
C PRO A 23 -26.70 -11.74 22.41
N GLY A 24 -27.50 -12.61 21.82
CA GLY A 24 -28.91 -12.83 22.17
C GLY A 24 -29.94 -12.14 21.27
N GLY A 25 -30.18 -12.67 20.08
CA GLY A 25 -31.29 -12.27 19.21
C GLY A 25 -31.79 -13.45 18.41
N GLN A 26 -33.07 -13.78 18.57
CA GLN A 26 -33.79 -14.81 17.85
C GLN A 26 -33.65 -14.65 16.32
N ALA A 27 -33.50 -15.76 15.63
CA ALA A 27 -33.53 -15.85 14.18
C ALA A 27 -34.88 -15.35 13.63
N GLY A 28 -34.93 -14.13 13.10
CA GLY A 28 -36.16 -13.51 12.57
C GLY A 28 -35.95 -12.17 11.86
N GLY A 29 -34.73 -11.64 11.81
CA GLY A 29 -34.40 -10.42 11.05
C GLY A 29 -33.82 -10.77 9.69
N GLY A 30 -34.48 -10.42 8.61
CA GLY A 30 -33.96 -10.55 7.25
C GLY A 30 -32.55 -9.95 7.19
N ALA A 31 -31.58 -10.67 6.63
CA ALA A 31 -30.19 -10.21 6.49
C ALA A 31 -30.21 -8.83 5.82
N GLN A 32 -29.73 -7.81 6.56
CA GLN A 32 -29.67 -6.46 6.02
C GLN A 32 -28.77 -6.49 4.79
N ALA A 33 -29.29 -6.08 3.64
CA ALA A 33 -28.57 -6.14 2.37
C ALA A 33 -27.29 -5.28 2.46
N VAL A 34 -26.15 -5.85 2.06
CA VAL A 34 -24.88 -5.11 1.95
C VAL A 34 -25.05 -3.95 1.00
N LYS A 35 -24.71 -2.73 1.44
CA LYS A 35 -24.82 -1.50 0.66
C LYS A 35 -23.46 -0.94 0.24
N ALA A 36 -22.43 -1.23 0.98
CA ALA A 36 -21.09 -0.72 0.74
C ALA A 36 -20.04 -1.82 0.89
N LEU A 37 -18.98 -1.71 0.12
CA LEU A 37 -17.78 -2.56 0.17
C LEU A 37 -16.56 -1.68 0.38
N VAL A 38 -15.70 -2.07 1.30
CA VAL A 38 -14.43 -1.39 1.56
C VAL A 38 -13.26 -2.31 1.21
N PHE A 39 -12.20 -1.72 0.67
CA PHE A 39 -11.07 -2.47 0.16
C PHE A 39 -9.77 -1.93 0.78
N ASP A 40 -8.93 -2.85 1.29
CA ASP A 40 -7.51 -2.54 1.44
C ASP A 40 -6.90 -2.25 0.06
N THR A 41 -5.86 -1.42 0.02
CA THR A 41 -5.30 -0.93 -1.23
C THR A 41 -4.00 -1.65 -1.59
N PHE A 42 -3.01 -1.60 -0.70
CA PHE A 42 -1.63 -2.01 -1.00
C PHE A 42 -1.48 -3.53 -1.01
N GLY A 43 -1.38 -4.13 -2.21
CA GLY A 43 -1.31 -5.57 -2.43
C GLY A 43 -2.68 -6.23 -2.68
N THR A 44 -3.77 -5.56 -2.31
CA THR A 44 -5.15 -6.02 -2.59
C THR A 44 -5.65 -5.49 -3.93
N VAL A 45 -5.58 -4.18 -4.15
CA VAL A 45 -6.02 -3.53 -5.40
C VAL A 45 -4.84 -3.26 -6.32
N VAL A 46 -3.67 -2.91 -5.77
CA VAL A 46 -2.48 -2.54 -6.53
C VAL A 46 -1.29 -3.46 -6.26
N ASP A 47 -0.47 -3.71 -7.29
CA ASP A 47 0.83 -4.38 -7.19
C ASP A 47 1.90 -3.35 -6.77
N TRP A 48 2.01 -3.12 -5.46
CA TRP A 48 2.99 -2.18 -4.92
C TRP A 48 4.43 -2.65 -5.18
N ARG A 49 4.69 -3.97 -5.07
CA ARG A 49 6.05 -4.52 -5.12
C ARG A 49 6.70 -4.30 -6.47
N SER A 50 6.04 -4.76 -7.54
CA SER A 50 6.59 -4.61 -8.89
C SER A 50 6.61 -3.14 -9.33
N SER A 51 5.65 -2.34 -8.87
CA SER A 51 5.58 -0.91 -9.19
C SER A 51 6.75 -0.15 -8.58
N VAL A 52 7.00 -0.32 -7.27
CA VAL A 52 8.12 0.34 -6.58
C VAL A 52 9.46 -0.17 -7.12
N ALA A 53 9.61 -1.49 -7.30
CA ALA A 53 10.84 -2.06 -7.86
C ALA A 53 11.19 -1.44 -9.21
N ARG A 54 10.23 -1.31 -10.10
CA ARG A 54 10.40 -0.71 -11.43
C ARG A 54 10.85 0.76 -11.38
N GLU A 55 10.32 1.55 -10.44
CA GLU A 55 10.75 2.95 -10.21
C GLU A 55 12.20 3.01 -9.69
N VAL A 56 12.55 2.13 -8.76
CA VAL A 56 13.92 2.02 -8.22
C VAL A 56 14.90 1.63 -9.32
N ASP A 57 14.59 0.60 -10.11
CA ASP A 57 15.45 0.13 -11.21
C ASP A 57 15.64 1.22 -12.27
N ALA A 58 14.57 1.96 -12.60
CA ALA A 58 14.63 3.04 -13.55
C ALA A 58 15.52 4.20 -13.07
N LEU A 59 15.43 4.56 -11.78
CA LEU A 59 16.27 5.60 -11.20
C LEU A 59 17.73 5.13 -11.12
N ALA A 60 17.97 3.91 -10.63
CA ALA A 60 19.31 3.32 -10.55
C ALA A 60 20.00 3.31 -11.92
N LYS A 61 19.28 2.93 -12.97
CA LYS A 61 19.78 2.94 -14.36
C LYS A 61 20.17 4.36 -14.80
N ARG A 62 19.36 5.38 -14.49
CA ARG A 62 19.68 6.79 -14.84
C ARG A 62 20.93 7.27 -14.11
N GLN A 63 21.15 6.85 -12.89
CA GLN A 63 22.30 7.21 -12.06
C GLN A 63 23.54 6.32 -12.33
N GLY A 64 23.44 5.34 -13.22
CA GLY A 64 24.56 4.45 -13.56
C GLY A 64 24.97 3.51 -12.41
N VAL A 65 24.06 3.22 -11.47
CA VAL A 65 24.30 2.31 -10.34
C VAL A 65 23.48 1.03 -10.49
N THR A 66 23.96 -0.04 -9.87
CA THR A 66 23.26 -1.34 -9.87
C THR A 66 22.60 -1.56 -8.52
N ILE A 67 21.28 -1.62 -8.50
CA ILE A 67 20.47 -1.91 -7.31
C ILE A 67 19.43 -2.97 -7.68
N ASP A 68 19.18 -3.90 -6.79
CA ASP A 68 18.06 -4.85 -6.90
C ASP A 68 16.78 -4.15 -6.43
N GLY A 69 16.00 -3.62 -7.38
CA GLY A 69 14.78 -2.87 -7.08
C GLY A 69 13.75 -3.69 -6.31
N ALA A 70 13.68 -5.01 -6.52
CA ALA A 70 12.76 -5.88 -5.79
C ALA A 70 13.15 -5.99 -4.31
N LYS A 71 14.44 -6.18 -4.02
CA LYS A 71 14.94 -6.18 -2.62
C LYS A 71 14.77 -4.83 -1.96
N PHE A 72 14.98 -3.74 -2.70
CA PHE A 72 14.76 -2.40 -2.19
C PHE A 72 13.28 -2.18 -1.84
N ALA A 73 12.36 -2.55 -2.73
CA ALA A 73 10.92 -2.45 -2.49
C ALA A 73 10.48 -3.27 -1.27
N ASP A 74 10.98 -4.49 -1.12
CA ASP A 74 10.70 -5.36 0.03
C ASP A 74 11.22 -4.73 1.34
N ALA A 75 12.43 -4.19 1.34
CA ALA A 75 13.01 -3.50 2.50
C ALA A 75 12.22 -2.23 2.86
N TRP A 76 11.78 -1.47 1.84
CA TRP A 76 10.97 -0.28 2.06
C TRP A 76 9.62 -0.64 2.70
N ARG A 77 8.97 -1.66 2.18
CA ARG A 77 7.72 -2.18 2.73
C ARG A 77 7.89 -2.72 4.15
N ALA A 78 9.00 -3.37 4.45
CA ALA A 78 9.31 -3.87 5.79
C ALA A 78 9.43 -2.74 6.83
N GLY A 79 9.85 -1.54 6.43
CA GLY A 79 9.92 -0.37 7.30
C GLY A 79 8.56 0.22 7.71
N TYR A 80 7.47 -0.16 7.03
CA TYR A 80 6.13 0.35 7.31
C TYR A 80 5.64 0.04 8.73
N GLY A 81 5.68 -1.23 9.14
CA GLY A 81 5.20 -1.66 10.47
C GLY A 81 5.92 -0.94 11.62
N PRO A 82 7.25 -0.97 11.67
CA PRO A 82 8.03 -0.22 12.65
C PRO A 82 7.70 1.28 12.67
N SER A 83 7.60 1.93 11.50
CA SER A 83 7.30 3.35 11.42
C SER A 83 5.90 3.69 11.97
N MET A 84 4.89 2.88 11.64
CA MET A 84 3.54 3.03 12.19
C MET A 84 3.50 2.80 13.70
N ASN A 85 4.31 1.88 14.22
CA ASN A 85 4.38 1.63 15.66
C ASN A 85 4.96 2.82 16.43
N ARG A 86 5.93 3.53 15.87
CA ARG A 86 6.47 4.76 16.47
C ARG A 86 5.40 5.85 16.64
N VAL A 87 4.48 5.96 15.69
CA VAL A 87 3.33 6.87 15.80
C VAL A 87 2.33 6.37 16.85
N ARG A 88 2.02 5.06 16.84
CA ARG A 88 1.06 4.47 17.80
C ARG A 88 1.55 4.52 19.24
N SER A 89 2.85 4.38 19.47
CA SER A 89 3.47 4.46 20.79
C SER A 89 3.65 5.90 21.30
N GLY A 90 3.40 6.91 20.46
CA GLY A 90 3.64 8.31 20.80
C GLY A 90 5.11 8.75 20.68
N GLU A 91 6.01 7.90 20.20
CA GLU A 91 7.41 8.27 19.90
C GLU A 91 7.47 9.34 18.79
N LEU A 92 6.58 9.23 17.82
CA LEU A 92 6.35 10.27 16.81
C LEU A 92 4.95 10.85 17.00
N PRO A 93 4.76 12.16 16.76
CA PRO A 93 3.43 12.75 16.65
C PRO A 93 2.69 12.11 15.47
N TRP A 94 1.41 12.41 15.32
CA TRP A 94 0.68 12.00 14.12
C TRP A 94 1.43 12.43 12.86
N THR A 95 1.75 11.46 12.02
CA THR A 95 2.63 11.64 10.86
C THR A 95 1.99 10.97 9.65
N LYS A 96 1.92 11.72 8.53
CA LYS A 96 1.42 11.20 7.25
C LYS A 96 2.26 10.01 6.78
N LEU A 97 1.62 9.06 6.08
CA LEU A 97 2.30 7.90 5.55
C LEU A 97 3.44 8.29 4.59
N ASP A 98 3.26 9.30 3.77
CA ASP A 98 4.32 9.80 2.87
C ASP A 98 5.58 10.23 3.63
N ALA A 99 5.42 10.87 4.78
CA ALA A 99 6.56 11.26 5.60
C ALA A 99 7.24 10.04 6.25
N LEU A 100 6.47 9.04 6.67
CA LEU A 100 7.02 7.77 7.19
C LEU A 100 7.75 6.99 6.08
N HIS A 101 7.21 6.98 4.87
CA HIS A 101 7.88 6.41 3.70
C HIS A 101 9.19 7.12 3.40
N ARG A 102 9.22 8.47 3.45
CA ARG A 102 10.44 9.25 3.22
C ARG A 102 11.50 8.97 4.29
N MET A 103 11.12 8.92 5.56
CA MET A 103 12.05 8.58 6.64
C MET A 103 12.68 7.19 6.45
N THR A 104 11.92 6.24 5.95
CA THR A 104 12.41 4.90 5.63
C THR A 104 13.29 4.93 4.39
N LEU A 105 12.88 5.66 3.34
CA LEU A 105 13.65 5.85 2.11
C LEU A 105 15.06 6.39 2.40
N ASP A 106 15.16 7.44 3.21
CA ASP A 106 16.45 8.06 3.53
C ASP A 106 17.44 7.06 4.17
N LYS A 107 16.95 6.14 5.01
CA LYS A 107 17.78 5.05 5.56
C LYS A 107 18.18 4.05 4.48
N LEU A 108 17.23 3.62 3.66
CA LEU A 108 17.49 2.63 2.62
C LEU A 108 18.47 3.13 1.57
N LEU A 109 18.45 4.42 1.24
CA LEU A 109 19.42 5.01 0.33
C LEU A 109 20.85 4.85 0.85
N ILE A 110 21.06 4.94 2.18
CA ILE A 110 22.36 4.67 2.81
C ILE A 110 22.68 3.18 2.78
N ASP A 111 21.74 2.34 3.21
CA ASP A 111 21.94 0.88 3.33
C ASP A 111 22.25 0.22 1.99
N PHE A 112 21.58 0.67 0.92
CA PHE A 112 21.79 0.22 -0.45
C PHE A 112 22.91 0.97 -1.19
N LYS A 113 23.61 1.90 -0.50
CA LYS A 113 24.65 2.75 -1.09
C LYS A 113 24.16 3.52 -2.33
N PHE A 114 22.89 3.88 -2.35
CA PHE A 114 22.30 4.67 -3.41
C PHE A 114 22.48 6.16 -3.09
N THR A 115 23.70 6.65 -3.30
CA THR A 115 24.12 8.02 -2.97
C THR A 115 24.01 8.95 -4.17
N GLY A 116 24.10 10.26 -3.94
CA GLY A 116 24.14 11.28 -5.00
C GLY A 116 22.78 11.75 -5.51
N LEU A 117 21.66 11.27 -4.93
CA LEU A 117 20.34 11.75 -5.27
C LEU A 117 20.09 13.15 -4.70
N SER A 118 19.57 14.05 -5.54
CA SER A 118 19.03 15.33 -5.10
C SER A 118 17.78 15.16 -4.24
N GLU A 119 17.37 16.17 -3.48
CA GLU A 119 16.12 16.13 -2.71
C GLU A 119 14.90 15.96 -3.61
N GLU A 120 14.90 16.57 -4.81
CA GLU A 120 13.84 16.41 -5.79
C GLU A 120 13.73 14.97 -6.30
N GLU A 121 14.87 14.29 -6.53
CA GLU A 121 14.89 12.88 -6.92
C GLU A 121 14.38 11.96 -5.79
N LYS A 122 14.76 12.26 -4.55
CA LYS A 122 14.23 11.54 -3.37
C LYS A 122 12.73 11.74 -3.22
N ASP A 123 12.22 12.96 -3.40
CA ASP A 123 10.79 13.24 -3.34
C ASP A 123 10.03 12.56 -4.48
N THR A 124 10.59 12.58 -5.69
CA THR A 124 10.04 11.86 -6.84
C THR A 124 10.00 10.35 -6.57
N MET A 125 11.06 9.80 -6.00
CA MET A 125 11.12 8.39 -5.62
C MET A 125 10.14 8.06 -4.50
N ASN A 126 10.01 8.91 -3.49
CA ASN A 126 9.02 8.73 -2.42
C ASN A 126 7.59 8.66 -2.99
N ARG A 127 7.31 9.42 -4.03
CA ARG A 127 6.03 9.36 -4.76
C ARG A 127 5.86 8.13 -5.66
N ALA A 128 6.79 7.18 -5.68
CA ALA A 128 6.56 5.89 -6.32
C ALA A 128 5.32 5.18 -5.74
N TRP A 129 5.05 5.37 -4.43
CA TRP A 129 3.85 4.86 -3.77
C TRP A 129 2.54 5.48 -4.27
N HIS A 130 2.59 6.61 -4.96
CA HIS A 130 1.44 7.27 -5.60
C HIS A 130 1.18 6.81 -7.05
N ARG A 131 2.06 5.98 -7.62
CA ARG A 131 2.02 5.54 -9.03
C ARG A 131 2.00 4.03 -9.16
N LEU A 132 1.30 3.37 -8.24
CA LEU A 132 1.21 1.92 -8.22
C LEU A 132 0.27 1.42 -9.31
N THR A 133 0.68 0.36 -10.00
CA THR A 133 -0.13 -0.28 -11.04
C THR A 133 -1.20 -1.16 -10.39
N PRO A 134 -2.48 -1.03 -10.77
CA PRO A 134 -3.51 -1.94 -10.29
C PRO A 134 -3.28 -3.36 -10.81
N TRP A 135 -3.77 -4.36 -10.07
CA TRP A 135 -3.85 -5.71 -10.59
C TRP A 135 -4.73 -5.76 -11.84
N PRO A 136 -4.47 -6.66 -12.81
CA PRO A 136 -5.19 -6.68 -14.09
C PRO A 136 -6.72 -6.80 -13.97
N ASP A 137 -7.21 -7.43 -12.91
CA ASP A 137 -8.63 -7.61 -12.63
C ASP A 137 -9.25 -6.49 -11.76
N ALA A 138 -8.43 -5.65 -11.13
CA ALA A 138 -8.89 -4.70 -10.12
C ALA A 138 -9.80 -3.62 -10.70
N VAL A 139 -9.36 -2.93 -11.76
CA VAL A 139 -10.15 -1.82 -12.34
C VAL A 139 -11.49 -2.32 -12.86
N GLY A 140 -11.49 -3.43 -13.62
CA GLY A 140 -12.72 -4.03 -14.14
C GLY A 140 -13.64 -4.55 -13.04
N GLY A 141 -13.07 -5.22 -12.02
CA GLY A 141 -13.82 -5.73 -10.88
C GLY A 141 -14.47 -4.62 -10.05
N LEU A 142 -13.72 -3.59 -9.69
CA LEU A 142 -14.24 -2.43 -8.95
C LEU A 142 -15.32 -1.69 -9.73
N ALA A 143 -15.14 -1.51 -11.05
CA ALA A 143 -16.15 -0.89 -11.91
C ALA A 143 -17.48 -1.68 -11.95
N GLN A 144 -17.42 -3.02 -11.95
CA GLN A 144 -18.62 -3.85 -11.86
C GLN A 144 -19.28 -3.78 -10.48
N LEU A 145 -18.51 -3.80 -9.40
CA LEU A 145 -19.02 -3.69 -8.04
C LEU A 145 -19.66 -2.35 -7.77
N LYS A 146 -19.09 -1.25 -8.30
CA LYS A 146 -19.61 0.11 -8.18
C LYS A 146 -21.01 0.27 -8.77
N LYS A 147 -21.43 -0.59 -9.70
CA LYS A 147 -22.82 -0.55 -10.25
C LYS A 147 -23.87 -0.97 -9.23
N LYS A 148 -23.49 -1.71 -8.19
CA LYS A 148 -24.42 -2.30 -7.20
C LYS A 148 -24.16 -1.83 -5.78
N PHE A 149 -22.94 -1.39 -5.46
CA PHE A 149 -22.50 -1.04 -4.12
C PHE A 149 -21.80 0.30 -4.10
N ILE A 150 -21.83 0.96 -2.97
CA ILE A 150 -20.88 2.01 -2.65
C ILE A 150 -19.52 1.34 -2.45
N ILE A 151 -18.46 1.78 -3.10
CA ILE A 151 -17.11 1.28 -2.88
C ILE A 151 -16.23 2.39 -2.31
N ALA A 152 -15.37 2.03 -1.36
CA ALA A 152 -14.44 2.96 -0.75
C ALA A 152 -13.12 2.25 -0.37
N PRO A 153 -11.99 2.95 -0.34
CA PRO A 153 -10.76 2.42 0.23
C PRO A 153 -10.86 2.37 1.76
N LEU A 154 -10.28 1.35 2.36
CA LEU A 154 -9.97 1.24 3.79
C LEU A 154 -8.46 1.10 3.92
N SER A 155 -7.76 2.21 4.06
CA SER A 155 -6.31 2.28 3.95
C SER A 155 -5.72 3.28 4.94
N ASN A 156 -4.46 3.08 5.32
CA ASN A 156 -3.65 4.05 6.07
C ASN A 156 -3.01 5.13 5.17
N GLY A 157 -3.26 5.08 3.87
CA GLY A 157 -2.80 6.09 2.92
C GLY A 157 -3.35 7.48 3.28
N ASN A 158 -2.51 8.49 3.24
CA ASN A 158 -2.99 9.87 3.36
C ASN A 158 -3.80 10.27 2.11
N ILE A 159 -4.61 11.32 2.24
CA ILE A 159 -5.60 11.71 1.22
C ILE A 159 -4.96 11.90 -0.16
N SER A 160 -3.82 12.62 -0.26
CA SER A 160 -3.14 12.84 -1.55
C SER A 160 -2.72 11.52 -2.21
N LEU A 161 -2.14 10.60 -1.44
CA LEU A 161 -1.73 9.29 -1.94
C LEU A 161 -2.94 8.49 -2.46
N MET A 162 -4.03 8.47 -1.70
CA MET A 162 -5.24 7.74 -2.11
C MET A 162 -5.93 8.38 -3.31
N THR A 163 -5.87 9.71 -3.45
CA THR A 163 -6.42 10.44 -4.61
C THR A 163 -5.61 10.16 -5.87
N ASP A 164 -4.29 10.08 -5.76
CA ASP A 164 -3.41 9.80 -6.90
C ASP A 164 -3.55 8.34 -7.41
N LEU A 165 -4.04 7.43 -6.54
CA LEU A 165 -4.32 6.03 -6.89
C LEU A 165 -5.76 5.78 -7.38
N ALA A 166 -6.67 6.75 -7.29
CA ALA A 166 -8.07 6.63 -7.68
C ALA A 166 -8.27 6.93 -9.16
#